data_d4268e267e9b5c578d4173ee178676b3
#
_entry.id   d4268e267e9b5c578d4173ee178676b3
#
_cell.length_a   1.000
_cell.length_b   1.000
_cell.length_c   1.000
_cell.angle_alpha   90.00
_cell.angle_beta   90.00
_cell.angle_gamma   90.00
#
_symmetry.space_group_name_H-M   'P 1'
#
loop_
_entity.id
_entity.type
_entity.pdbx_description
1 polymer ?
#
loop_
_entity_poly.entity_id
_entity_poly.type
_entity_poly.pdbx_seq_one_letter_code
_entity_poly.pdbx_strand_id
1 'polypeptide(L)'
;MEKNDVTLRHLLDLCRKSRKAGAWQYSAFISPAEQEDLLRSPEAAGFDFRLTGGCENAERKIQAAGSEADFGPPDPPIRAVGVEPKSVKYAEQLSHRDYLGAVLGLGIERSVIGDICIRGTRCLIFCLPSAAELLVSSLAQVRRTSVTAALTDADVPEFQPEYRPLRLNVASERLDAVTAAFAGISRGQADRLFAAEKVFVNGRTVTDRSFRLKEGDVLSVRGFGKAVYDGIDHETRKNRYCVRLRKLV
;
A
#
# COMPACT_ATOMS: atom_id res chain seq x y z
N MET A 1 -22.19 1.87 12.91
CA MET A 1 -20.93 1.13 13.12
C MET A 1 -20.10 1.32 11.87
N GLU A 2 -19.00 2.01 11.95
CA GLU A 2 -18.15 2.27 10.80
C GLU A 2 -17.49 0.97 10.30
N LYS A 3 -17.31 0.85 8.99
CA LYS A 3 -16.71 -0.34 8.34
C LYS A 3 -15.36 -0.73 8.94
N ASN A 4 -14.57 0.25 9.37
CA ASN A 4 -13.26 0.05 10.01
C ASN A 4 -13.36 -0.64 11.38
N ASP A 5 -14.43 -0.40 12.15
CA ASP A 5 -14.65 -1.02 13.45
C ASP A 5 -14.91 -2.54 13.31
N VAL A 6 -15.61 -2.95 12.24
CA VAL A 6 -15.84 -4.37 11.93
C VAL A 6 -14.54 -5.07 11.54
N THR A 7 -13.72 -4.43 10.70
CA THR A 7 -12.42 -4.99 10.28
C THR A 7 -11.49 -5.15 11.48
N LEU A 8 -11.36 -4.12 12.33
CA LEU A 8 -10.50 -4.19 13.52
C LEU A 8 -10.91 -5.33 14.45
N ARG A 9 -12.20 -5.48 14.74
CA ARG A 9 -12.71 -6.59 15.57
C ARG A 9 -12.34 -7.96 14.97
N HIS A 10 -12.51 -8.12 13.66
CA HIS A 10 -12.13 -9.35 12.99
C HIS A 10 -10.63 -9.66 13.13
N LEU A 11 -9.77 -8.64 12.97
CA LEU A 11 -8.32 -8.80 13.12
C LEU A 11 -7.92 -9.19 14.55
N LEU A 12 -8.55 -8.59 15.55
CA LEU A 12 -8.36 -8.97 16.96
C LEU A 12 -8.88 -10.39 17.27
N ASP A 13 -9.98 -10.80 16.64
CA ASP A 13 -10.50 -12.16 16.76
C ASP A 13 -9.56 -13.21 16.15
N LEU A 14 -8.86 -12.88 15.07
CA LEU A 14 -7.81 -13.75 14.53
C LEU A 14 -6.66 -13.93 15.53
N CYS A 15 -6.26 -12.88 16.25
CA CYS A 15 -5.26 -13.00 17.31
C CYS A 15 -5.73 -13.93 18.44
N ARG A 16 -6.98 -13.81 18.87
CA ARG A 16 -7.58 -14.69 19.89
C ARG A 16 -7.66 -16.15 19.40
N LYS A 17 -8.05 -16.36 18.14
CA LYS A 17 -8.10 -17.68 17.51
C LYS A 17 -6.73 -18.32 17.41
N SER A 18 -5.71 -17.55 16.98
CA SER A 18 -4.32 -18.01 16.90
C SER A 18 -3.83 -18.52 18.25
N ARG A 19 -4.01 -17.72 19.31
CA ARG A 19 -3.62 -18.11 20.68
C ARG A 19 -4.34 -19.37 21.16
N LYS A 20 -5.63 -19.54 20.82
CA LYS A 20 -6.42 -20.72 21.17
C LYS A 20 -6.04 -21.96 20.38
N ALA A 21 -5.74 -21.77 19.08
CA ALA A 21 -5.43 -22.88 18.19
C ALA A 21 -3.96 -23.32 18.24
N GLY A 22 -3.06 -22.50 18.81
CA GLY A 22 -1.62 -22.74 18.79
C GLY A 22 -1.04 -22.73 17.37
N ALA A 23 -1.59 -21.88 16.48
CA ALA A 23 -1.18 -21.82 15.07
C ALA A 23 -1.43 -20.45 14.46
N TRP A 24 -0.68 -20.13 13.40
CA TRP A 24 -0.87 -18.92 12.62
C TRP A 24 -2.30 -18.81 12.07
N GLN A 25 -2.87 -17.59 12.15
CA GLN A 25 -4.13 -17.24 11.52
C GLN A 25 -3.90 -16.05 10.58
N TYR A 26 -4.50 -16.10 9.39
CA TYR A 26 -4.29 -15.08 8.36
C TYR A 26 -5.57 -14.34 8.04
N SER A 27 -5.46 -13.03 7.87
CA SER A 27 -6.57 -12.20 7.38
C SER A 27 -6.61 -12.18 5.84
N ALA A 28 -7.65 -11.60 5.28
CA ALA A 28 -7.62 -11.05 3.93
C ALA A 28 -6.70 -9.81 3.86
N PHE A 29 -6.46 -9.27 2.65
CA PHE A 29 -5.70 -8.04 2.48
C PHE A 29 -6.42 -6.83 3.05
N ILE A 30 -5.76 -6.12 3.94
CA ILE A 30 -6.22 -4.88 4.55
C ILE A 30 -5.50 -3.66 3.96
N SER A 31 -6.19 -2.54 3.93
CA SER A 31 -5.67 -1.26 3.46
C SER A 31 -4.68 -0.65 4.47
N PRO A 32 -3.83 0.32 4.07
CA PRO A 32 -2.96 1.04 5.01
C PRO A 32 -3.72 1.68 6.18
N ALA A 33 -4.94 2.17 5.95
CA ALA A 33 -5.76 2.75 7.01
C ALA A 33 -6.19 1.71 8.04
N GLU A 34 -6.62 0.51 7.60
CA GLU A 34 -6.99 -0.59 8.49
C GLU A 34 -5.77 -1.15 9.24
N GLN A 35 -4.59 -1.17 8.62
CA GLN A 35 -3.32 -1.51 9.28
C GLN A 35 -3.01 -0.53 10.41
N GLU A 36 -3.17 0.77 10.16
CA GLU A 36 -2.93 1.80 11.16
C GLU A 36 -3.94 1.69 12.32
N ASP A 37 -5.22 1.37 12.06
CA ASP A 37 -6.21 1.11 13.10
C ASP A 37 -5.79 -0.05 14.00
N LEU A 38 -5.31 -1.15 13.41
CA LEU A 38 -4.80 -2.29 14.15
C LEU A 38 -3.58 -1.90 15.01
N LEU A 39 -2.58 -1.23 14.42
CA LEU A 39 -1.34 -0.85 15.11
C LEU A 39 -1.57 0.16 16.26
N ARG A 40 -2.61 1.00 16.17
CA ARG A 40 -2.98 1.96 17.21
C ARG A 40 -3.93 1.41 18.26
N SER A 41 -4.48 0.22 18.05
CA SER A 41 -5.42 -0.39 18.99
C SER A 41 -4.71 -0.81 20.27
N PRO A 42 -5.14 -0.32 21.46
CA PRO A 42 -4.58 -0.79 22.74
C PRO A 42 -4.77 -2.30 22.96
N GLU A 43 -5.85 -2.88 22.42
CA GLU A 43 -6.11 -4.31 22.52
C GLU A 43 -5.10 -5.12 21.70
N ALA A 44 -4.65 -4.60 20.57
CA ALA A 44 -3.67 -5.28 19.71
C ALA A 44 -2.29 -5.38 20.36
N ALA A 45 -1.94 -4.45 21.25
CA ALA A 45 -0.65 -4.44 21.96
C ALA A 45 -0.41 -5.70 22.82
N GLY A 46 -1.46 -6.44 23.17
CA GLY A 46 -1.39 -7.70 23.92
C GLY A 46 -1.26 -8.96 23.04
N PHE A 47 -1.08 -8.80 21.72
CA PHE A 47 -1.00 -9.92 20.78
C PHE A 47 0.23 -9.81 19.87
N ASP A 48 0.79 -10.96 19.53
CA ASP A 48 1.81 -11.08 18.50
C ASP A 48 1.16 -11.20 17.13
N PHE A 49 1.64 -10.41 16.18
CA PHE A 49 1.24 -10.50 14.77
C PHE A 49 2.28 -9.84 13.86
N ARG A 50 2.26 -10.20 12.59
CA ARG A 50 3.01 -9.54 11.53
C ARG A 50 2.10 -9.07 10.40
N LEU A 51 2.50 -8.00 9.71
CA LEU A 51 1.84 -7.49 8.51
C LEU A 51 2.75 -7.73 7.30
N THR A 52 2.25 -8.47 6.32
CA THR A 52 2.99 -8.81 5.11
C THR A 52 2.11 -8.72 3.86
N GLY A 53 2.66 -8.29 2.75
CA GLY A 53 1.92 -8.12 1.48
C GLY A 53 2.51 -8.88 0.30
N GLY A 54 3.50 -9.77 0.56
CA GLY A 54 4.16 -10.55 -0.49
C GLY A 54 5.41 -9.87 -1.07
N CYS A 55 5.62 -8.57 -0.84
CA CYS A 55 6.85 -7.86 -1.14
C CYS A 55 7.19 -6.87 -0.03
N GLU A 56 8.45 -6.41 0.02
CA GLU A 56 9.00 -5.62 1.12
C GLU A 56 8.18 -4.34 1.42
N ASN A 57 7.79 -3.62 0.38
CA ASN A 57 7.12 -2.32 0.51
C ASN A 57 5.63 -2.37 0.14
N ALA A 58 4.99 -3.51 0.30
CA ALA A 58 3.58 -3.66 0.00
C ALA A 58 2.71 -2.67 0.79
N GLU A 59 1.79 -1.99 0.09
CA GLU A 59 0.80 -1.11 0.72
C GLU A 59 -0.34 -1.91 1.35
N ARG A 60 -0.86 -2.88 0.61
CA ARG A 60 -1.89 -3.78 1.12
C ARG A 60 -1.22 -5.01 1.74
N LYS A 61 -1.59 -5.31 2.96
CA LYS A 61 -0.99 -6.41 3.72
C LYS A 61 -2.06 -7.31 4.29
N ILE A 62 -1.72 -8.56 4.53
CA ILE A 62 -2.48 -9.44 5.40
C ILE A 62 -1.89 -9.39 6.80
N GLN A 63 -2.71 -9.62 7.80
CA GLN A 63 -2.26 -9.90 9.16
C GLN A 63 -1.96 -11.40 9.27
N ALA A 64 -0.75 -11.74 9.67
CA ALA A 64 -0.39 -13.04 10.20
C ALA A 64 -0.44 -12.93 11.73
N ALA A 65 -1.52 -13.40 12.33
CA ALA A 65 -1.72 -13.39 13.78
C ALA A 65 -1.09 -14.63 14.40
N GLY A 66 -0.17 -14.45 15.35
CA GLY A 66 0.56 -15.53 16.00
C GLY A 66 1.95 -15.11 16.43
N SER A 67 2.60 -15.97 17.20
CA SER A 67 3.94 -15.77 17.74
C SER A 67 4.96 -16.60 16.96
N GLU A 68 5.98 -15.94 16.44
CA GLU A 68 7.08 -16.64 15.75
C GLU A 68 7.91 -17.49 16.73
N ALA A 69 8.00 -17.07 17.97
CA ALA A 69 8.70 -17.84 19.00
C ALA A 69 8.02 -19.19 19.29
N ASP A 70 6.67 -19.23 19.15
CA ASP A 70 5.89 -20.44 19.45
C ASP A 70 5.65 -21.32 18.20
N PHE A 71 5.48 -20.70 17.01
CA PHE A 71 5.02 -21.40 15.80
C PHE A 71 6.05 -21.42 14.67
N GLY A 72 7.24 -20.83 14.87
CA GLY A 72 8.21 -20.60 13.81
C GLY A 72 7.78 -19.47 12.85
N PRO A 73 8.51 -19.23 11.76
CA PRO A 73 8.20 -18.15 10.82
C PRO A 73 6.83 -18.34 10.15
N PRO A 74 6.06 -17.26 9.93
CA PRO A 74 4.78 -17.36 9.23
C PRO A 74 5.00 -17.73 7.75
N ASP A 75 4.10 -18.56 7.21
CA ASP A 75 3.98 -18.84 5.77
C ASP A 75 2.65 -18.25 5.26
N PRO A 76 2.63 -16.95 4.92
CA PRO A 76 1.41 -16.27 4.51
C PRO A 76 0.91 -16.80 3.16
N PRO A 77 -0.40 -17.06 3.01
CA PRO A 77 -0.98 -17.62 1.80
C PRO A 77 -1.08 -16.58 0.68
N ILE A 78 0.04 -15.95 0.33
CA ILE A 78 0.11 -14.96 -0.75
C ILE A 78 0.69 -15.64 -2.00
N ARG A 79 0.08 -15.36 -3.14
CA ARG A 79 0.57 -15.76 -4.46
C ARG A 79 0.82 -14.54 -5.30
N ALA A 80 1.79 -14.63 -6.19
CA ALA A 80 2.08 -13.63 -7.20
C ALA A 80 1.65 -14.16 -8.58
N VAL A 81 0.90 -13.33 -9.30
CA VAL A 81 0.44 -13.62 -10.67
C VAL A 81 1.03 -12.57 -11.60
N GLY A 82 1.91 -13.02 -12.49
CA GLY A 82 2.45 -12.22 -13.58
C GLY A 82 1.41 -12.11 -14.70
N VAL A 83 1.18 -10.90 -15.21
CA VAL A 83 0.28 -10.62 -16.32
C VAL A 83 1.06 -9.91 -17.42
N GLU A 84 1.10 -10.50 -18.58
CA GLU A 84 1.85 -10.01 -19.74
C GLU A 84 0.96 -9.91 -20.97
N PRO A 85 1.15 -8.93 -21.86
CA PRO A 85 0.43 -8.85 -23.11
C PRO A 85 0.87 -9.98 -24.04
N LYS A 86 -0.09 -10.62 -24.73
CA LYS A 86 0.21 -11.63 -25.75
C LYS A 86 1.04 -11.06 -26.91
N SER A 87 0.96 -9.76 -27.16
CA SER A 87 1.75 -9.04 -28.16
C SER A 87 2.09 -7.65 -27.64
N VAL A 88 3.36 -7.42 -27.39
CA VAL A 88 3.88 -6.10 -26.92
C VAL A 88 3.63 -5.01 -27.95
N LYS A 89 3.68 -5.34 -29.25
CA LYS A 89 3.48 -4.38 -30.37
C LYS A 89 2.12 -3.70 -30.34
N TYR A 90 1.08 -4.39 -29.87
CA TYR A 90 -0.30 -3.91 -29.84
C TYR A 90 -0.82 -3.66 -28.42
N ALA A 91 0.05 -3.74 -27.41
CA ALA A 91 -0.32 -3.50 -26.04
C ALA A 91 -0.57 -2.02 -25.78
N GLU A 92 -1.69 -1.71 -25.14
CA GLU A 92 -1.95 -0.37 -24.61
C GLU A 92 -1.08 -0.13 -23.38
N GLN A 93 -0.81 1.13 -23.06
CA GLN A 93 -0.24 1.51 -21.77
C GLN A 93 -1.34 1.42 -20.71
N LEU A 94 -1.37 0.31 -19.98
CA LEU A 94 -2.37 0.03 -18.99
C LEU A 94 -1.99 0.62 -17.63
N SER A 95 -2.97 1.16 -16.92
CA SER A 95 -2.82 1.72 -15.58
C SER A 95 -3.24 0.70 -14.51
N HIS A 96 -2.88 0.98 -13.25
CA HIS A 96 -3.35 0.23 -12.08
C HIS A 96 -4.88 0.08 -12.08
N ARG A 97 -5.63 1.13 -12.44
CA ARG A 97 -7.08 1.12 -12.51
C ARG A 97 -7.61 0.14 -13.57
N ASP A 98 -6.93 0.00 -14.68
CA ASP A 98 -7.34 -0.89 -15.77
C ASP A 98 -7.19 -2.36 -15.34
N TYR A 99 -6.05 -2.71 -14.73
CA TYR A 99 -5.85 -4.06 -14.17
C TYR A 99 -6.83 -4.36 -13.04
N LEU A 100 -6.99 -3.44 -12.09
CA LEU A 100 -7.94 -3.62 -10.99
C LEU A 100 -9.38 -3.78 -11.50
N GLY A 101 -9.78 -2.98 -12.49
CA GLY A 101 -11.10 -3.08 -13.11
C GLY A 101 -11.32 -4.43 -13.77
N ALA A 102 -10.33 -4.97 -14.50
CA ALA A 102 -10.40 -6.30 -15.11
C ALA A 102 -10.51 -7.42 -14.06
N VAL A 103 -9.73 -7.33 -12.99
CA VAL A 103 -9.75 -8.29 -11.87
C VAL A 103 -11.13 -8.29 -11.18
N LEU A 104 -11.65 -7.12 -10.82
CA LEU A 104 -12.98 -7.00 -10.19
C LEU A 104 -14.09 -7.44 -11.14
N GLY A 105 -13.92 -7.23 -12.45
CA GLY A 105 -14.84 -7.71 -13.48
C GLY A 105 -14.98 -9.23 -13.58
N LEU A 106 -14.02 -9.99 -13.06
CA LEU A 106 -14.09 -11.44 -12.89
C LEU A 106 -14.89 -11.88 -11.64
N GLY A 107 -15.44 -10.94 -10.87
CA GLY A 107 -16.13 -11.23 -9.61
C GLY A 107 -15.19 -11.41 -8.42
N ILE A 108 -13.90 -11.13 -8.58
CA ILE A 108 -12.92 -11.23 -7.49
C ILE A 108 -13.10 -10.06 -6.53
N GLU A 109 -13.23 -10.33 -5.24
CA GLU A 109 -13.34 -9.29 -4.22
C GLU A 109 -12.01 -8.54 -4.01
N ARG A 110 -12.10 -7.24 -3.71
CA ARG A 110 -10.91 -6.41 -3.44
C ARG A 110 -10.11 -6.90 -2.22
N SER A 111 -10.76 -7.54 -1.27
CA SER A 111 -10.16 -8.07 -0.03
C SER A 111 -9.17 -9.20 -0.28
N VAL A 112 -9.30 -9.97 -1.34
CA VAL A 112 -8.37 -11.06 -1.69
C VAL A 112 -7.26 -10.63 -2.64
N ILE A 113 -7.21 -9.35 -3.01
CA ILE A 113 -6.17 -8.74 -3.87
C ILE A 113 -5.29 -7.80 -3.06
N GLY A 114 -4.00 -8.05 -3.12
CA GLY A 114 -2.95 -7.19 -2.58
C GLY A 114 -2.57 -6.04 -3.51
N ASP A 115 -1.29 -5.82 -3.66
CA ASP A 115 -0.76 -4.79 -4.55
C ASP A 115 -0.73 -5.26 -6.01
N ILE A 116 -0.87 -4.28 -6.88
CA ILE A 116 -0.80 -4.42 -8.35
C ILE A 116 0.37 -3.55 -8.79
N CYS A 117 1.49 -4.18 -9.14
CA CYS A 117 2.73 -3.51 -9.54
C CYS A 117 2.85 -3.54 -11.06
N ILE A 118 3.12 -2.39 -11.69
CA ILE A 118 3.21 -2.28 -13.15
C ILE A 118 4.62 -1.81 -13.54
N ARG A 119 5.20 -2.47 -14.54
CA ARG A 119 6.44 -2.07 -15.18
C ARG A 119 6.30 -2.20 -16.71
N GLY A 120 6.31 -1.05 -17.38
CA GLY A 120 6.07 -1.01 -18.82
C GLY A 120 4.70 -1.61 -19.18
N THR A 121 4.70 -2.70 -19.95
CA THR A 121 3.48 -3.42 -20.37
C THR A 121 3.19 -4.65 -19.50
N ARG A 122 4.02 -4.95 -18.49
CA ARG A 122 3.89 -6.10 -17.59
C ARG A 122 3.29 -5.68 -16.25
N CYS A 123 2.60 -6.62 -15.61
CA CYS A 123 1.99 -6.39 -14.31
C CYS A 123 2.23 -7.60 -13.40
N LEU A 124 2.46 -7.34 -12.12
CA LEU A 124 2.51 -8.34 -11.05
C LEU A 124 1.37 -8.06 -10.07
N ILE A 125 0.54 -9.07 -9.81
CA ILE A 125 -0.60 -8.99 -8.91
C ILE A 125 -0.38 -9.92 -7.72
N PHE A 126 -0.29 -9.37 -6.52
CA PHE A 126 -0.30 -10.16 -5.29
C PHE A 126 -1.74 -10.47 -4.88
N CYS A 127 -2.03 -11.71 -4.51
CA CYS A 127 -3.39 -12.13 -4.17
C CYS A 127 -3.39 -13.39 -3.29
N LEU A 128 -4.55 -13.72 -2.73
CA LEU A 128 -4.77 -15.01 -2.07
C LEU A 128 -4.92 -16.13 -3.09
N PRO A 129 -4.68 -17.41 -2.72
CA PRO A 129 -4.66 -18.56 -3.64
C PRO A 129 -5.93 -18.69 -4.49
N SER A 130 -7.11 -18.51 -3.90
CA SER A 130 -8.39 -18.59 -4.62
C SER A 130 -8.52 -17.57 -5.77
N ALA A 131 -7.99 -16.36 -5.56
CA ALA A 131 -7.94 -15.33 -6.59
C ALA A 131 -6.88 -15.65 -7.64
N ALA A 132 -5.74 -16.21 -7.26
CA ALA A 132 -4.67 -16.58 -8.18
C ALA A 132 -5.14 -17.63 -9.21
N GLU A 133 -5.84 -18.66 -8.77
CA GLU A 133 -6.42 -19.69 -9.65
C GLU A 133 -7.38 -19.10 -10.68
N LEU A 134 -8.25 -18.18 -10.23
CA LEU A 134 -9.22 -17.53 -11.11
C LEU A 134 -8.54 -16.56 -12.09
N LEU A 135 -7.52 -15.82 -11.64
CA LEU A 135 -6.74 -14.93 -12.51
C LEU A 135 -6.03 -15.70 -13.61
N VAL A 136 -5.35 -16.80 -13.26
CA VAL A 136 -4.62 -17.62 -14.23
C VAL A 136 -5.57 -18.27 -15.24
N SER A 137 -6.73 -18.74 -14.83
CA SER A 137 -7.68 -19.41 -15.70
C SER A 137 -8.54 -18.47 -16.56
N SER A 138 -8.80 -17.24 -16.07
CA SER A 138 -9.88 -16.43 -16.65
C SER A 138 -9.46 -15.03 -17.10
N LEU A 139 -8.28 -14.51 -16.66
CA LEU A 139 -7.84 -13.17 -17.06
C LEU A 139 -7.19 -13.21 -18.45
N ALA A 140 -8.00 -13.09 -19.50
CA ALA A 140 -7.55 -13.13 -20.89
C ALA A 140 -7.39 -11.74 -21.54
N GLN A 141 -7.96 -10.69 -20.93
CA GLN A 141 -7.98 -9.35 -21.50
C GLN A 141 -8.03 -8.27 -20.42
N VAL A 142 -7.29 -7.18 -20.63
CA VAL A 142 -7.39 -5.94 -19.86
C VAL A 142 -7.63 -4.80 -20.84
N ARG A 143 -8.78 -4.13 -20.73
CA ARG A 143 -9.29 -3.21 -21.75
C ARG A 143 -9.32 -3.87 -23.15
N ARG A 144 -8.47 -3.37 -24.09
CA ARG A 144 -8.35 -3.92 -25.45
C ARG A 144 -7.12 -4.81 -25.63
N THR A 145 -6.28 -4.92 -24.60
CA THR A 145 -5.04 -5.69 -24.64
C THR A 145 -5.32 -7.14 -24.22
N SER A 146 -5.09 -8.08 -25.12
CA SER A 146 -5.09 -9.52 -24.79
C SER A 146 -3.86 -9.84 -23.94
N VAL A 147 -4.07 -10.53 -22.84
CA VAL A 147 -3.02 -10.87 -21.87
C VAL A 147 -2.96 -12.36 -21.59
N THR A 148 -1.84 -12.78 -21.00
CA THR A 148 -1.67 -14.09 -20.36
C THR A 148 -1.36 -13.86 -18.88
N ALA A 149 -1.99 -14.62 -18.01
CA ALA A 149 -1.73 -14.62 -16.58
C ALA A 149 -1.12 -15.96 -16.17
N ALA A 150 -0.07 -15.94 -15.35
CA ALA A 150 0.60 -17.13 -14.84
C ALA A 150 1.10 -16.91 -13.41
N LEU A 151 1.15 -17.98 -12.61
CA LEU A 151 1.86 -17.94 -11.33
C LEU A 151 3.34 -17.65 -11.56
N THR A 152 3.91 -16.81 -10.71
CA THR A 152 5.33 -16.45 -10.75
C THR A 152 5.88 -16.29 -9.33
N ASP A 153 7.18 -16.14 -9.21
CA ASP A 153 7.79 -15.81 -7.92
C ASP A 153 7.38 -14.41 -7.47
N ALA A 154 7.27 -14.22 -6.15
CA ALA A 154 6.94 -12.93 -5.56
C ALA A 154 8.11 -11.94 -5.64
N ASP A 155 9.34 -12.45 -5.64
CA ASP A 155 10.57 -11.65 -5.67
C ASP A 155 11.09 -11.48 -7.11
N VAL A 156 10.36 -10.70 -7.90
CA VAL A 156 10.79 -10.31 -9.24
C VAL A 156 11.45 -8.94 -9.16
N PRO A 157 12.79 -8.82 -9.34
CA PRO A 157 13.54 -7.57 -9.11
C PRO A 157 12.98 -6.35 -9.85
N GLU A 158 12.48 -6.53 -11.06
CA GLU A 158 11.92 -5.43 -11.86
C GLU A 158 10.64 -4.81 -11.29
N PHE A 159 9.93 -5.52 -10.39
CA PHE A 159 8.72 -5.04 -9.74
C PHE A 159 8.96 -4.49 -8.33
N GLN A 160 10.21 -4.52 -7.86
CA GLN A 160 10.54 -3.87 -6.60
C GLN A 160 10.30 -2.36 -6.71
N PRO A 161 9.70 -1.72 -5.70
CA PRO A 161 9.46 -0.28 -5.72
C PRO A 161 10.79 0.48 -5.75
N GLU A 162 10.91 1.37 -6.71
CA GLU A 162 12.05 2.28 -6.79
C GLU A 162 11.77 3.54 -6.01
N TYR A 163 12.70 3.91 -5.13
CA TYR A 163 12.65 5.14 -4.37
C TYR A 163 13.74 6.10 -4.81
N ARG A 164 13.36 7.36 -5.05
CA ARG A 164 14.33 8.44 -5.26
C ARG A 164 14.40 9.31 -4.03
N PRO A 165 15.60 9.54 -3.47
CA PRO A 165 15.77 10.47 -2.37
C PRO A 165 15.35 11.88 -2.80
N LEU A 166 14.58 12.56 -1.97
CA LEU A 166 14.08 13.91 -2.19
C LEU A 166 14.36 14.74 -0.94
N ARG A 167 15.02 15.89 -1.11
CA ARG A 167 15.25 16.88 -0.05
C ARG A 167 14.46 18.14 -0.36
N LEU A 168 13.63 18.55 0.58
CA LEU A 168 12.75 19.71 0.43
C LEU A 168 13.03 20.73 1.53
N ASN A 169 13.16 22.01 1.16
CA ASN A 169 13.26 23.10 2.12
C ASN A 169 11.88 23.67 2.42
N VAL A 170 11.38 23.45 3.63
CA VAL A 170 10.06 23.89 4.09
C VAL A 170 10.18 24.96 5.19
N ALA A 171 9.21 25.86 5.26
CA ALA A 171 9.19 26.90 6.30
C ALA A 171 8.73 26.37 7.67
N SER A 172 8.08 25.22 7.71
CA SER A 172 7.62 24.55 8.92
C SER A 172 7.39 23.06 8.65
N GLU A 173 7.33 22.25 9.70
CA GLU A 173 7.05 20.80 9.66
C GLU A 173 5.57 20.48 9.39
N ARG A 174 4.75 21.51 9.21
CA ARG A 174 3.31 21.34 8.96
C ARG A 174 3.07 20.63 7.63
N LEU A 175 2.07 19.77 7.61
CA LEU A 175 1.72 18.98 6.43
C LEU A 175 1.42 19.84 5.19
N ASP A 176 0.81 21.04 5.38
CA ASP A 176 0.56 21.97 4.27
C ASP A 176 1.86 22.45 3.60
N ALA A 177 2.90 22.74 4.40
CA ALA A 177 4.19 23.19 3.90
C ALA A 177 4.95 22.05 3.19
N VAL A 178 4.92 20.85 3.77
CA VAL A 178 5.55 19.66 3.17
C VAL A 178 4.82 19.26 1.89
N THR A 179 3.49 19.25 1.89
CA THR A 179 2.66 18.94 0.70
C THR A 179 2.92 19.91 -0.43
N ALA A 180 2.96 21.22 -0.15
CA ALA A 180 3.25 22.24 -1.17
C ALA A 180 4.62 22.04 -1.79
N ALA A 181 5.64 21.80 -0.97
CA ALA A 181 7.00 21.56 -1.43
C ALA A 181 7.12 20.24 -2.23
N PHE A 182 6.49 19.15 -1.75
CA PHE A 182 6.48 17.85 -2.43
C PHE A 182 5.80 17.90 -3.80
N ALA A 183 4.68 18.61 -3.89
CA ALA A 183 3.94 18.77 -5.14
C ALA A 183 4.51 19.86 -6.06
N GLY A 184 5.49 20.67 -5.60
CA GLY A 184 6.06 21.78 -6.37
C GLY A 184 5.05 22.90 -6.63
N ILE A 185 4.13 23.17 -5.72
CA ILE A 185 3.04 24.14 -5.85
C ILE A 185 3.06 25.17 -4.72
N SER A 186 2.29 26.26 -4.89
CA SER A 186 2.12 27.25 -3.83
C SER A 186 1.28 26.71 -2.65
N ARG A 187 1.42 27.30 -1.46
CA ARG A 187 0.59 26.94 -0.29
C ARG A 187 -0.91 27.07 -0.58
N GLY A 188 -1.32 28.13 -1.26
CA GLY A 188 -2.74 28.31 -1.61
C GLY A 188 -3.28 27.24 -2.57
N GLN A 189 -2.41 26.67 -3.44
CA GLN A 189 -2.75 25.51 -4.25
C GLN A 189 -2.79 24.22 -3.41
N ALA A 190 -1.87 24.05 -2.47
CA ALA A 190 -1.90 22.93 -1.52
C ALA A 190 -3.19 22.97 -0.67
N ASP A 191 -3.63 24.14 -0.23
CA ASP A 191 -4.89 24.30 0.50
C ASP A 191 -6.11 23.74 -0.26
N ARG A 192 -6.12 23.90 -1.59
CA ARG A 192 -7.17 23.32 -2.44
C ARG A 192 -7.12 21.80 -2.47
N LEU A 193 -5.92 21.19 -2.34
CA LEU A 193 -5.77 19.74 -2.27
C LEU A 193 -6.34 19.20 -0.95
N PHE A 194 -6.13 19.90 0.18
CA PHE A 194 -6.73 19.55 1.46
C PHE A 194 -8.26 19.67 1.42
N ALA A 195 -8.78 20.76 0.90
CA ALA A 195 -10.22 20.98 0.74
C ALA A 195 -10.88 19.95 -0.21
N ALA A 196 -10.14 19.46 -1.20
CA ALA A 196 -10.58 18.42 -2.13
C ALA A 196 -10.29 17.00 -1.66
N GLU A 197 -9.86 16.81 -0.40
CA GLU A 197 -9.53 15.51 0.21
C GLU A 197 -8.54 14.68 -0.62
N LYS A 198 -7.51 15.35 -1.17
CA LYS A 198 -6.50 14.74 -2.05
C LYS A 198 -5.16 14.47 -1.35
N VAL A 199 -5.06 14.76 -0.05
CA VAL A 199 -3.86 14.53 0.76
C VAL A 199 -4.13 13.39 1.72
N PHE A 200 -3.25 12.40 1.72
CA PHE A 200 -3.36 11.20 2.54
C PHE A 200 -2.06 10.97 3.32
N VAL A 201 -2.19 10.53 4.55
CA VAL A 201 -1.08 10.01 5.36
C VAL A 201 -1.45 8.59 5.77
N ASN A 202 -0.59 7.63 5.49
CA ASN A 202 -0.82 6.20 5.77
C ASN A 202 -2.17 5.70 5.23
N GLY A 203 -2.56 6.19 4.04
CA GLY A 203 -3.83 5.83 3.39
C GLY A 203 -5.08 6.51 3.93
N ARG A 204 -4.97 7.35 4.97
CA ARG A 204 -6.09 8.15 5.52
C ARG A 204 -6.09 9.55 4.96
N THR A 205 -7.26 10.04 4.60
CA THR A 205 -7.44 11.45 4.25
C THR A 205 -7.14 12.33 5.45
N VAL A 206 -6.26 13.31 5.27
CA VAL A 206 -5.91 14.29 6.29
C VAL A 206 -6.35 15.67 5.82
N THR A 207 -7.27 16.30 6.54
CA THR A 207 -7.74 17.67 6.29
C THR A 207 -7.06 18.69 7.20
N ASP A 208 -6.47 18.23 8.31
CA ASP A 208 -5.70 19.10 9.21
C ASP A 208 -4.36 19.47 8.58
N ARG A 209 -4.24 20.74 8.20
CA ARG A 209 -3.03 21.32 7.60
C ARG A 209 -1.87 21.43 8.59
N SER A 210 -2.16 21.46 9.89
CA SER A 210 -1.17 21.55 10.96
C SER A 210 -0.60 20.20 11.37
N PHE A 211 -1.14 19.11 10.85
CA PHE A 211 -0.63 17.76 11.08
C PHE A 211 0.88 17.70 10.84
N ARG A 212 1.60 16.94 11.65
CA ARG A 212 3.04 16.71 11.52
C ARG A 212 3.30 15.26 11.19
N LEU A 213 4.06 15.03 10.13
CA LEU A 213 4.50 13.69 9.73
C LEU A 213 5.50 13.14 10.76
N LYS A 214 5.44 11.84 10.98
CA LYS A 214 6.44 11.07 11.73
C LYS A 214 7.32 10.31 10.76
N GLU A 215 8.54 9.99 11.17
CA GLU A 215 9.43 9.14 10.38
C GLU A 215 8.74 7.81 10.06
N GLY A 216 8.81 7.41 8.79
CA GLY A 216 8.12 6.24 8.26
C GLY A 216 6.71 6.51 7.73
N ASP A 217 6.11 7.70 7.99
CA ASP A 217 4.80 8.02 7.42
C ASP A 217 4.86 8.10 5.89
N VAL A 218 3.83 7.54 5.26
CA VAL A 218 3.65 7.59 3.80
C VAL A 218 2.73 8.76 3.45
N LEU A 219 3.30 9.82 2.91
CA LEU A 219 2.56 10.93 2.30
C LEU A 219 2.14 10.56 0.88
N SER A 220 0.84 10.60 0.60
CA SER A 220 0.31 10.44 -0.75
C SER A 220 -0.52 11.67 -1.14
N VAL A 221 -0.16 12.27 -2.26
CA VAL A 221 -0.85 13.43 -2.80
C VAL A 221 -1.41 13.07 -4.17
N ARG A 222 -2.73 13.01 -4.28
CA ARG A 222 -3.40 12.57 -5.52
C ARG A 222 -3.04 13.47 -6.69
N GLY A 223 -2.47 12.87 -7.74
CA GLY A 223 -1.96 13.58 -8.92
C GLY A 223 -0.48 13.96 -8.88
N PHE A 224 0.20 13.81 -7.71
CA PHE A 224 1.62 14.18 -7.54
C PHE A 224 2.51 13.00 -7.12
N GLY A 225 1.91 11.92 -6.60
CA GLY A 225 2.60 10.70 -6.21
C GLY A 225 2.65 10.47 -4.71
N LYS A 226 3.57 9.57 -4.31
CA LYS A 226 3.75 9.12 -2.93
C LYS A 226 5.21 9.28 -2.50
N ALA A 227 5.43 9.49 -1.22
CA ALA A 227 6.76 9.49 -0.63
C ALA A 227 6.70 9.02 0.83
N VAL A 228 7.74 8.33 1.25
CA VAL A 228 8.00 8.02 2.66
C VAL A 228 8.72 9.20 3.28
N TYR A 229 8.27 9.66 4.43
CA TYR A 229 8.91 10.74 5.18
C TYR A 229 10.02 10.17 6.08
N ASP A 230 11.25 10.62 5.89
CA ASP A 230 12.44 10.16 6.61
C ASP A 230 12.95 11.19 7.65
N GLY A 231 12.10 12.15 8.01
CA GLY A 231 12.40 13.12 9.05
C GLY A 231 13.07 14.40 8.56
N ILE A 232 13.54 15.18 9.53
CA ILE A 232 14.29 16.44 9.32
C ILE A 232 15.77 16.12 9.28
N ASP A 233 16.45 16.65 8.27
CA ASP A 233 17.90 16.54 8.14
C ASP A 233 18.62 17.60 8.99
N HIS A 234 18.27 18.87 8.76
CA HIS A 234 18.82 20.01 9.50
C HIS A 234 17.95 21.27 9.32
N GLU A 235 18.16 22.25 10.18
CA GLU A 235 17.64 23.59 10.01
C GLU A 235 18.61 24.43 9.18
N THR A 236 18.11 25.11 8.16
CA THR A 236 18.91 25.94 7.27
C THR A 236 19.23 27.31 7.94
N ARG A 237 20.27 28.01 7.47
CA ARG A 237 20.66 29.36 7.95
C ARG A 237 19.53 30.40 7.85
N LYS A 238 18.45 30.12 7.11
CA LYS A 238 17.27 30.98 6.94
C LYS A 238 16.08 30.52 7.77
N ASN A 239 16.30 29.79 8.85
CA ASN A 239 15.26 29.21 9.73
C ASN A 239 14.21 28.40 8.95
N ARG A 240 14.65 27.57 8.02
CA ARG A 240 13.82 26.63 7.29
C ARG A 240 14.30 25.22 7.56
N TYR A 241 13.40 24.26 7.54
CA TYR A 241 13.71 22.85 7.73
C TYR A 241 14.03 22.19 6.40
N CYS A 242 15.14 21.47 6.33
CA CYS A 242 15.42 20.53 5.26
C CYS A 242 14.82 19.19 5.64
N VAL A 243 13.72 18.79 4.99
CA VAL A 243 13.07 17.50 5.20
C VAL A 243 13.52 16.49 4.15
N ARG A 244 13.70 15.23 4.60
CA ARG A 244 14.05 14.10 3.72
C ARG A 244 12.82 13.27 3.46
N LEU A 245 12.65 12.88 2.21
CA LEU A 245 11.64 11.94 1.77
C LEU A 245 12.25 10.97 0.77
N ARG A 246 11.65 9.79 0.63
CA ARG A 246 11.91 8.87 -0.49
C ARG A 246 10.66 8.82 -1.35
N LYS A 247 10.74 9.45 -2.53
CA LYS A 247 9.63 9.48 -3.50
C LYS A 247 9.56 8.16 -4.25
N LEU A 248 8.39 7.53 -4.26
CA LEU A 248 8.09 6.37 -5.09
C LEU A 248 8.03 6.80 -6.57
N VAL A 249 8.71 6.05 -7.48
CA VAL A 249 8.87 6.38 -8.90
C VAL A 249 8.18 5.35 -9.78
#